data_26f26804694e8bab959db243021a4b02
#
_entry.id   26f26804694e8bab959db243021a4b02
#
_cell.length_a   1.000
_cell.length_b   1.000
_cell.length_c   1.000
_cell.angle_alpha   90.00
_cell.angle_beta   90.00
_cell.angle_gamma   90.00
#
_symmetry.space_group_name_H-M   'P 1'
#
loop_
_entity.id
_entity.type
_entity.pdbx_description
1 polymer ?
#
loop_
_entity_poly.entity_id
_entity_poly.type
_entity_poly.pdbx_seq_one_letter_code
_entity_poly.pdbx_strand_id
1 'polypeptide(L)'
;MHPTGPFSIPAIRNFVPEKLKPWVIILFVIVLQFSGGVYLAAVSEMVGSTALMQEDIMMAGYASMAGMALTFAIMFRLKFRFTSKVALLTCCTTLIICNLISMYTRNVPVLIFACFIAGFFRMWGTFECNSTIQLWLTPKRDLSVFFCFIYFLVQGSIQLSGLATTYVTFFAKWEFMHWLIIGLLGSVMLLTVVLFRTCRTLNKLPLYGIDWLGGLLWGLILLSVIFICIYGEHYDWYASPYIRMATIAAIVMILLNVWRSSFIRHPFIAPETWLFKSVYMTFLLYIVIDLLLAPSHLFEHLYMEAILGYDALNTASLNWVVLSGVITGSLFTYQTFALRKWCYRTMTVIAFSAIVGYLTLFYFTIDYHLSKEFLIFPIFLRGFGYVIIAICFLTALSRVPFPNFFQSVSVQAFVSAGFGSVLGTAVLGQMLEQTVKKNVLLLGANLDHVNPLTGQIPWKELYGSLQQQA
;
A
#
# COMPACT_ATOMS: atom_id res chain seq x y z
N MET A 1 -6.90 -6.94 42.64
CA MET A 1 -6.20 -8.06 42.02
C MET A 1 -5.85 -7.68 40.59
N HIS A 2 -4.58 -7.60 40.25
CA HIS A 2 -4.15 -7.33 38.88
C HIS A 2 -4.35 -8.61 38.08
N PRO A 3 -5.07 -8.59 36.96
CA PRO A 3 -5.24 -9.76 36.15
C PRO A 3 -3.88 -10.23 35.63
N THR A 4 -3.52 -11.46 35.93
CA THR A 4 -2.23 -12.10 35.67
C THR A 4 -2.15 -12.78 34.30
N GLY A 5 -2.78 -12.24 33.28
CA GLY A 5 -2.75 -12.81 31.93
C GLY A 5 -2.11 -11.88 30.90
N PRO A 6 -1.63 -12.40 29.76
CA PRO A 6 -1.04 -11.58 28.68
C PRO A 6 -1.99 -10.52 28.11
N PHE A 7 -3.29 -10.65 28.36
CA PHE A 7 -4.35 -9.66 28.03
C PHE A 7 -4.83 -8.83 29.21
N SER A 8 -4.13 -8.87 30.32
CA SER A 8 -4.38 -7.96 31.42
C SER A 8 -4.00 -6.52 31.08
N ILE A 9 -4.18 -6.14 29.81
CA ILE A 9 -4.03 -4.76 29.38
C ILE A 9 -5.20 -4.00 29.98
N PRO A 10 -4.93 -3.05 30.86
CA PRO A 10 -5.98 -2.29 31.53
C PRO A 10 -6.79 -1.41 30.58
N ALA A 11 -6.56 -1.50 29.28
CA ALA A 11 -7.26 -0.74 28.26
C ALA A 11 -8.71 -1.21 28.06
N ILE A 12 -8.99 -2.51 28.12
CA ILE A 12 -10.35 -3.06 27.95
C ILE A 12 -10.99 -3.31 29.31
N ARG A 13 -12.27 -2.97 29.45
CA ARG A 13 -13.04 -3.09 30.68
C ARG A 13 -13.18 -4.57 31.08
N ASN A 14 -13.29 -4.81 32.41
CA ASN A 14 -13.28 -6.19 32.97
C ASN A 14 -14.55 -6.99 32.68
N PHE A 15 -15.68 -6.35 32.29
CA PHE A 15 -16.89 -7.08 31.94
C PHE A 15 -16.75 -7.88 30.62
N VAL A 16 -15.75 -7.55 29.78
CA VAL A 16 -15.49 -8.28 28.54
C VAL A 16 -14.72 -9.55 28.89
N PRO A 17 -15.23 -10.74 28.50
CA PRO A 17 -14.53 -11.99 28.69
C PRO A 17 -13.12 -11.96 28.07
N GLU A 18 -12.12 -12.50 28.77
CA GLU A 18 -10.73 -12.44 28.30
C GLU A 18 -10.54 -13.09 26.93
N LYS A 19 -11.30 -14.12 26.63
CA LYS A 19 -11.27 -14.82 25.32
C LYS A 19 -11.76 -13.92 24.15
N LEU A 20 -12.63 -12.94 24.41
CA LEU A 20 -13.18 -12.06 23.38
C LEU A 20 -12.29 -10.81 23.13
N LYS A 21 -11.48 -10.43 24.10
CA LYS A 21 -10.61 -9.23 23.96
C LYS A 21 -9.75 -9.23 22.69
N PRO A 22 -9.04 -10.32 22.31
CA PRO A 22 -8.25 -10.34 21.08
C PRO A 22 -9.09 -10.21 19.82
N TRP A 23 -10.25 -10.83 19.78
CA TRP A 23 -11.12 -10.77 18.61
C TRP A 23 -11.66 -9.38 18.34
N VAL A 24 -11.96 -8.63 19.41
CA VAL A 24 -12.34 -7.20 19.28
C VAL A 24 -11.21 -6.39 18.66
N ILE A 25 -9.97 -6.61 19.08
CA ILE A 25 -8.82 -5.90 18.55
C ILE A 25 -8.55 -6.29 17.09
N ILE A 26 -8.67 -7.58 16.76
CA ILE A 26 -8.56 -8.08 15.38
C ILE A 26 -9.61 -7.42 14.49
N LEU A 27 -10.86 -7.36 14.93
CA LEU A 27 -11.93 -6.65 14.22
C LEU A 27 -11.57 -5.18 13.98
N PHE A 28 -11.00 -4.51 14.97
CA PHE A 28 -10.58 -3.10 14.83
C PHE A 28 -9.47 -2.95 13.78
N VAL A 29 -8.50 -3.85 13.76
CA VAL A 29 -7.44 -3.83 12.72
C VAL A 29 -8.03 -4.00 11.34
N ILE A 30 -8.95 -4.97 11.16
CA ILE A 30 -9.61 -5.21 9.88
C ILE A 30 -10.34 -3.94 9.41
N VAL A 31 -11.15 -3.34 10.25
CA VAL A 31 -11.91 -2.13 9.90
C VAL A 31 -11.00 -0.95 9.58
N LEU A 32 -9.94 -0.73 10.37
CA LEU A 32 -8.98 0.35 10.11
C LEU A 32 -8.26 0.14 8.78
N GLN A 33 -7.88 -1.09 8.43
CA GLN A 33 -7.24 -1.39 7.15
C GLN A 33 -8.20 -1.29 5.97
N PHE A 34 -9.48 -1.60 6.18
CA PHE A 34 -10.51 -1.43 5.15
C PHE A 34 -10.62 0.02 4.64
N SER A 35 -10.31 1.00 5.48
CA SER A 35 -10.39 2.41 5.11
C SER A 35 -9.35 2.89 4.07
N GLY A 36 -8.48 2.02 3.59
CA GLY A 36 -7.35 2.43 2.73
C GLY A 36 -7.38 1.97 1.28
N GLY A 37 -8.33 1.12 0.90
CA GLY A 37 -8.33 0.48 -0.41
C GLY A 37 -9.15 1.16 -1.50
N VAL A 38 -9.92 2.19 -1.19
CA VAL A 38 -10.96 2.73 -2.09
C VAL A 38 -10.38 3.29 -3.39
N TYR A 39 -9.40 4.19 -3.29
CA TYR A 39 -8.91 4.95 -4.45
C TYR A 39 -8.20 4.09 -5.49
N LEU A 40 -7.34 3.17 -5.07
CA LEU A 40 -6.58 2.35 -6.01
C LEU A 40 -7.37 1.16 -6.57
N ALA A 41 -8.51 0.81 -5.96
CA ALA A 41 -9.34 -0.30 -6.41
C ALA A 41 -10.54 0.10 -7.30
N ALA A 42 -10.89 1.39 -7.34
CA ALA A 42 -12.04 1.91 -8.08
C ALA A 42 -11.67 3.10 -8.98
N VAL A 43 -10.47 3.09 -9.54
CA VAL A 43 -9.95 4.22 -10.35
C VAL A 43 -10.85 4.46 -11.57
N SER A 44 -11.17 3.43 -12.34
CA SER A 44 -11.99 3.51 -13.56
C SER A 44 -13.38 4.08 -13.30
N GLU A 45 -14.04 3.60 -12.24
CA GLU A 45 -15.40 4.02 -11.89
C GLU A 45 -15.41 5.46 -11.35
N MET A 46 -14.37 5.84 -10.62
CA MET A 46 -14.23 7.21 -10.11
C MET A 46 -13.95 8.20 -11.25
N VAL A 47 -13.08 7.88 -12.19
CA VAL A 47 -12.82 8.72 -13.38
C VAL A 47 -14.13 9.00 -14.12
N GLY A 48 -14.94 7.98 -14.39
CA GLY A 48 -16.21 8.12 -15.11
C GLY A 48 -17.25 8.97 -14.37
N SER A 49 -17.20 9.05 -13.05
CA SER A 49 -18.25 9.70 -12.23
C SER A 49 -17.84 11.06 -11.66
N THR A 50 -16.57 11.33 -11.43
CA THR A 50 -16.10 12.55 -10.75
C THR A 50 -15.56 13.62 -11.66
N ALA A 51 -15.33 13.30 -12.94
CA ALA A 51 -14.63 14.15 -13.92
C ALA A 51 -13.19 14.53 -13.46
N LEU A 52 -12.59 13.73 -12.60
CA LEU A 52 -11.16 13.79 -12.24
C LEU A 52 -10.37 12.91 -13.21
N MET A 53 -9.11 13.27 -13.43
CA MET A 53 -8.20 12.44 -14.23
C MET A 53 -7.81 11.18 -13.46
N GLN A 54 -7.40 10.14 -14.16
CA GLN A 54 -6.89 8.91 -13.56
C GLN A 54 -5.70 9.19 -12.65
N GLU A 55 -4.81 10.07 -13.06
CA GLU A 55 -3.63 10.51 -12.34
C GLU A 55 -3.99 11.17 -11.00
N ASP A 56 -5.06 11.96 -10.96
CA ASP A 56 -5.52 12.63 -9.73
C ASP A 56 -5.96 11.63 -8.68
N ILE A 57 -6.68 10.59 -9.10
CA ILE A 57 -7.18 9.53 -8.22
C ILE A 57 -6.03 8.64 -7.74
N MET A 58 -5.12 8.27 -8.64
CA MET A 58 -3.91 7.52 -8.29
C MET A 58 -3.03 8.29 -7.32
N MET A 59 -2.83 9.60 -7.56
CA MET A 59 -2.07 10.48 -6.66
C MET A 59 -2.67 10.51 -5.26
N ALA A 60 -4.00 10.57 -5.13
CA ALA A 60 -4.69 10.51 -3.84
C ALA A 60 -4.46 9.16 -3.13
N GLY A 61 -4.54 8.05 -3.85
CA GLY A 61 -4.28 6.72 -3.32
C GLY A 61 -2.85 6.57 -2.79
N TYR A 62 -1.86 6.97 -3.58
CA TYR A 62 -0.45 6.90 -3.17
C TYR A 62 -0.10 7.93 -2.09
N ALA A 63 -0.76 9.09 -2.04
CA ALA A 63 -0.61 10.03 -0.94
C ALA A 63 -1.01 9.41 0.41
N SER A 64 -2.06 8.56 0.43
CA SER A 64 -2.42 7.79 1.62
C SER A 64 -1.32 6.82 2.04
N MET A 65 -0.62 6.16 1.10
CA MET A 65 0.53 5.31 1.40
C MET A 65 1.72 6.11 1.95
N ALA A 66 1.98 7.30 1.40
CA ALA A 66 3.02 8.20 1.92
C ALA A 66 2.74 8.64 3.36
N GLY A 67 1.50 9.01 3.68
CA GLY A 67 1.08 9.32 5.05
C GLY A 67 1.27 8.15 6.01
N MET A 68 0.93 6.93 5.58
CA MET A 68 1.14 5.70 6.34
C MET A 68 2.63 5.45 6.61
N ALA A 69 3.49 5.63 5.61
CA ALA A 69 4.92 5.38 5.71
C ALA A 69 5.63 6.30 6.72
N LEU A 70 5.20 7.56 6.82
CA LEU A 70 5.73 8.51 7.81
C LEU A 70 5.35 8.16 9.24
N THR A 71 4.19 7.57 9.45
CA THR A 71 3.70 7.24 10.80
C THR A 71 4.64 6.27 11.52
N PHE A 72 5.27 5.35 10.79
CA PHE A 72 6.15 4.34 11.40
C PHE A 72 7.26 4.94 12.25
N ALA A 73 7.91 6.02 11.81
CA ALA A 73 9.02 6.62 12.54
C ALA A 73 8.61 7.20 13.91
N ILE A 74 7.36 7.65 14.05
CA ILE A 74 6.88 8.35 15.25
C ILE A 74 5.88 7.55 16.09
N MET A 75 5.39 6.40 15.57
CA MET A 75 4.30 5.65 16.23
C MET A 75 4.62 5.21 17.66
N PHE A 76 5.88 4.91 17.95
CA PHE A 76 6.30 4.56 19.29
C PHE A 76 6.06 5.69 20.30
N ARG A 77 6.44 6.93 19.95
CA ARG A 77 6.18 8.10 20.80
C ARG A 77 4.70 8.41 20.97
N LEU A 78 3.91 8.23 19.88
CA LEU A 78 2.46 8.40 19.93
C LEU A 78 1.80 7.39 20.89
N LYS A 79 2.23 6.11 20.85
CA LYS A 79 1.76 5.05 21.76
C LYS A 79 1.97 5.40 23.23
N PHE A 80 3.12 5.96 23.57
CA PHE A 80 3.44 6.32 24.96
C PHE A 80 2.82 7.66 25.39
N ARG A 81 2.44 8.50 24.47
CA ARG A 81 1.82 9.80 24.78
C ARG A 81 0.34 9.70 25.05
N PHE A 82 -0.38 8.98 24.21
CA PHE A 82 -1.84 8.89 24.26
C PHE A 82 -2.26 7.57 24.91
N THR A 83 -3.48 7.57 25.49
CA THR A 83 -4.11 6.32 25.94
C THR A 83 -4.75 5.63 24.74
N SER A 84 -4.83 4.30 24.75
CA SER A 84 -5.41 3.52 23.64
C SER A 84 -6.82 3.99 23.27
N LYS A 85 -7.64 4.35 24.27
CA LYS A 85 -8.99 4.89 24.04
C LYS A 85 -8.95 6.22 23.27
N VAL A 86 -8.13 7.17 23.72
CA VAL A 86 -8.03 8.49 23.07
C VAL A 86 -7.45 8.34 21.66
N ALA A 87 -6.39 7.53 21.51
CA ALA A 87 -5.78 7.29 20.21
C ALA A 87 -6.79 6.73 19.18
N LEU A 88 -7.52 5.66 19.54
CA LEU A 88 -8.52 5.05 18.66
C LEU A 88 -9.66 6.02 18.33
N LEU A 89 -10.19 6.75 19.31
CA LEU A 89 -11.24 7.75 19.05
C LEU A 89 -10.75 8.84 18.10
N THR A 90 -9.55 9.39 18.33
CA THR A 90 -8.97 10.42 17.47
C THR A 90 -8.76 9.86 16.05
N CYS A 91 -8.22 8.64 15.91
CA CYS A 91 -8.02 8.03 14.61
C CYS A 91 -9.34 7.82 13.87
N CYS A 92 -10.35 7.23 14.51
CA CYS A 92 -11.65 6.98 13.88
C CYS A 92 -12.35 8.30 13.48
N THR A 93 -12.34 9.29 14.36
CA THR A 93 -12.96 10.61 14.08
C THR A 93 -12.27 11.28 12.87
N THR A 94 -10.95 11.32 12.86
CA THR A 94 -10.19 11.92 11.74
C THR A 94 -10.42 11.15 10.44
N LEU A 95 -10.44 9.81 10.47
CA LEU A 95 -10.72 8.98 9.29
C LEU A 95 -12.14 9.21 8.76
N ILE A 96 -13.15 9.36 9.62
CA ILE A 96 -14.53 9.70 9.21
C ILE A 96 -14.54 11.06 8.51
N ILE A 97 -13.91 12.07 9.09
CA ILE A 97 -13.83 13.41 8.50
C ILE A 97 -13.12 13.38 7.15
N CYS A 98 -11.98 12.68 7.04
CA CYS A 98 -11.24 12.53 5.79
C CYS A 98 -12.09 11.83 4.71
N ASN A 99 -12.83 10.76 5.06
CA ASN A 99 -13.72 10.08 4.12
C ASN A 99 -14.86 10.99 3.66
N LEU A 100 -15.46 11.81 4.54
CA LEU A 100 -16.46 12.78 4.16
C LEU A 100 -15.90 13.85 3.21
N ILE A 101 -14.73 14.41 3.52
CA ILE A 101 -14.06 15.38 2.64
C ILE A 101 -13.80 14.75 1.28
N SER A 102 -13.24 13.55 1.24
CA SER A 102 -12.89 12.85 0.01
C SER A 102 -14.09 12.52 -0.86
N MET A 103 -15.24 12.22 -0.27
CA MET A 103 -16.47 11.93 -0.98
C MET A 103 -17.05 13.17 -1.68
N TYR A 104 -16.98 14.35 -1.05
CA TYR A 104 -17.61 15.56 -1.56
C TYR A 104 -16.67 16.48 -2.34
N THR A 105 -15.35 16.41 -2.10
CA THR A 105 -14.40 17.31 -2.75
C THR A 105 -14.07 16.85 -4.16
N ARG A 106 -13.97 17.81 -5.06
CA ARG A 106 -13.41 17.64 -6.42
C ARG A 106 -12.13 18.44 -6.61
N ASN A 107 -11.67 19.09 -5.56
CA ASN A 107 -10.42 19.83 -5.57
C ASN A 107 -9.27 18.85 -5.28
N VAL A 108 -8.43 18.60 -6.28
CA VAL A 108 -7.34 17.62 -6.23
C VAL A 108 -6.36 17.85 -5.07
N PRO A 109 -5.83 19.07 -4.81
CA PRO A 109 -4.99 19.34 -3.65
C PRO A 109 -5.64 18.98 -2.31
N VAL A 110 -6.91 19.28 -2.14
CA VAL A 110 -7.65 18.96 -0.90
C VAL A 110 -7.83 17.45 -0.76
N LEU A 111 -8.11 16.75 -1.87
CA LEU A 111 -8.23 15.31 -1.92
C LEU A 111 -6.91 14.62 -1.52
N ILE A 112 -5.79 15.04 -2.12
CA ILE A 112 -4.45 14.51 -1.82
C ILE A 112 -4.13 14.72 -0.34
N PHE A 113 -4.37 15.90 0.19
CA PHE A 113 -4.12 16.22 1.60
C PHE A 113 -5.01 15.39 2.55
N ALA A 114 -6.30 15.24 2.24
CA ALA A 114 -7.21 14.42 3.04
C ALA A 114 -6.78 12.94 3.04
N CYS A 115 -6.39 12.40 1.89
CA CYS A 115 -5.90 11.03 1.76
C CYS A 115 -4.56 10.82 2.49
N PHE A 116 -3.65 11.78 2.43
CA PHE A 116 -2.38 11.74 3.18
C PHE A 116 -2.62 11.69 4.69
N ILE A 117 -3.50 12.54 5.21
CA ILE A 117 -3.91 12.53 6.63
C ILE A 117 -4.61 11.22 6.99
N ALA A 118 -5.51 10.72 6.13
CA ALA A 118 -6.17 9.44 6.35
C ALA A 118 -5.17 8.29 6.46
N GLY A 119 -4.16 8.24 5.60
CA GLY A 119 -3.09 7.24 5.68
C GLY A 119 -2.33 7.28 7.01
N PHE A 120 -1.98 8.47 7.47
CA PHE A 120 -1.30 8.67 8.76
C PHE A 120 -2.13 8.13 9.93
N PHE A 121 -3.39 8.54 10.05
CA PHE A 121 -4.25 8.13 11.17
C PHE A 121 -4.67 6.66 11.07
N ARG A 122 -4.83 6.11 9.88
CA ARG A 122 -5.06 4.69 9.66
C ARG A 122 -3.93 3.85 10.24
N MET A 123 -2.69 4.20 9.93
CA MET A 123 -1.53 3.47 10.42
C MET A 123 -1.35 3.62 11.93
N TRP A 124 -1.57 4.82 12.47
CA TRP A 124 -1.52 5.03 13.91
C TRP A 124 -2.54 4.15 14.66
N GLY A 125 -3.81 4.14 14.22
CA GLY A 125 -4.84 3.28 14.80
C GLY A 125 -4.52 1.78 14.69
N THR A 126 -4.03 1.34 13.53
CA THR A 126 -3.61 -0.04 13.29
C THR A 126 -2.47 -0.45 14.22
N PHE A 127 -1.45 0.42 14.37
CA PHE A 127 -0.34 0.15 15.29
C PHE A 127 -0.81 0.09 16.74
N GLU A 128 -1.73 0.97 17.15
CA GLU A 128 -2.31 0.94 18.49
C GLU A 128 -2.95 -0.41 18.80
N CYS A 129 -3.72 -0.96 17.86
CA CYS A 129 -4.33 -2.28 17.97
C CYS A 129 -3.27 -3.41 17.95
N ASN A 130 -2.37 -3.40 16.97
CA ASN A 130 -1.35 -4.44 16.79
C ASN A 130 -0.40 -4.53 17.98
N SER A 131 0.05 -3.40 18.51
CA SER A 131 0.91 -3.36 19.71
C SER A 131 0.20 -3.92 20.95
N THR A 132 -1.10 -3.78 21.02
CA THR A 132 -1.92 -4.32 22.11
C THR A 132 -2.06 -5.84 22.03
N ILE A 133 -2.20 -6.42 20.82
CA ILE A 133 -2.33 -7.85 20.62
C ILE A 133 -1.00 -8.62 20.68
N GLN A 134 0.13 -7.91 20.55
CA GLN A 134 1.47 -8.50 20.47
C GLN A 134 1.77 -9.47 21.62
N LEU A 135 1.51 -9.06 22.85
CA LEU A 135 1.83 -9.86 24.04
C LEU A 135 0.96 -11.11 24.17
N TRP A 136 -0.24 -11.08 23.60
CA TRP A 136 -1.13 -12.25 23.57
C TRP A 136 -0.67 -13.28 22.54
N LEU A 137 -0.34 -12.82 21.32
CA LEU A 137 0.13 -13.69 20.25
C LEU A 137 1.51 -14.27 20.54
N THR A 138 2.40 -13.45 21.11
CA THR A 138 3.79 -13.82 21.35
C THR A 138 4.21 -13.54 22.79
N PRO A 139 3.79 -14.41 23.75
CA PRO A 139 4.22 -14.25 25.15
C PRO A 139 5.75 -14.29 25.31
N LYS A 140 6.43 -15.05 24.44
CA LYS A 140 7.90 -15.15 24.38
C LYS A 140 8.56 -13.99 23.62
N ARG A 141 7.80 -12.99 23.13
CA ARG A 141 8.28 -11.85 22.34
C ARG A 141 9.00 -12.25 21.04
N ASP A 142 8.66 -13.37 20.44
CA ASP A 142 9.19 -13.79 19.14
C ASP A 142 8.53 -12.97 18.02
N LEU A 143 9.28 -11.99 17.49
CA LEU A 143 8.79 -11.08 16.46
C LEU A 143 8.53 -11.80 15.13
N SER A 144 9.18 -12.93 14.84
CA SER A 144 8.93 -13.66 13.61
C SER A 144 7.50 -14.23 13.56
N VAL A 145 7.01 -14.77 14.68
CA VAL A 145 5.63 -15.24 14.83
C VAL A 145 4.65 -14.08 14.73
N PHE A 146 4.96 -12.98 15.40
CA PHE A 146 4.12 -11.78 15.41
C PHE A 146 3.93 -11.19 14.01
N PHE A 147 5.00 -11.08 13.23
CA PHE A 147 4.91 -10.54 11.87
C PHE A 147 4.19 -11.46 10.90
N CYS A 148 4.29 -12.78 11.04
CA CYS A 148 3.47 -13.72 10.25
C CYS A 148 1.99 -13.44 10.44
N PHE A 149 1.54 -13.24 11.67
CA PHE A 149 0.15 -12.96 11.98
C PHE A 149 -0.29 -11.57 11.50
N ILE A 150 0.53 -10.53 11.74
CA ILE A 150 0.20 -9.15 11.32
C ILE A 150 0.09 -9.06 9.81
N TYR A 151 1.05 -9.60 9.07
CA TYR A 151 0.99 -9.54 7.60
C TYR A 151 -0.19 -10.32 7.04
N PHE A 152 -0.50 -11.49 7.60
CA PHE A 152 -1.73 -12.20 7.29
C PHE A 152 -2.96 -11.32 7.47
N LEU A 153 -3.08 -10.65 8.62
CA LEU A 153 -4.23 -9.83 8.95
C LEU A 153 -4.31 -8.56 8.10
N VAL A 154 -3.20 -7.83 7.97
CA VAL A 154 -3.14 -6.55 7.26
C VAL A 154 -3.29 -6.76 5.75
N GLN A 155 -2.52 -7.66 5.16
CA GLN A 155 -2.58 -7.92 3.71
C GLN A 155 -3.90 -8.58 3.32
N GLY A 156 -4.40 -9.51 4.13
CA GLY A 156 -5.73 -10.09 3.93
C GLY A 156 -6.83 -9.03 3.95
N SER A 157 -6.76 -8.08 4.89
CA SER A 157 -7.74 -6.99 4.98
C SER A 157 -7.65 -6.02 3.80
N ILE A 158 -6.45 -5.75 3.27
CA ILE A 158 -6.26 -4.91 2.08
C ILE A 158 -6.88 -5.58 0.85
N GLN A 159 -6.66 -6.89 0.63
CA GLN A 159 -7.27 -7.63 -0.48
C GLN A 159 -8.80 -7.67 -0.35
N LEU A 160 -9.32 -7.91 0.85
CA LEU A 160 -10.75 -7.86 1.12
C LEU A 160 -11.35 -6.47 0.89
N SER A 161 -10.62 -5.42 1.24
CA SER A 161 -11.04 -4.03 0.98
C SER A 161 -11.12 -3.75 -0.52
N GLY A 162 -10.12 -4.17 -1.29
CA GLY A 162 -10.14 -4.05 -2.76
C GLY A 162 -11.34 -4.79 -3.38
N LEU A 163 -11.55 -6.05 -2.99
CA LEU A 163 -12.72 -6.83 -3.42
C LEU A 163 -14.04 -6.14 -3.06
N ALA A 164 -14.21 -5.72 -1.81
CA ALA A 164 -15.43 -5.05 -1.37
C ALA A 164 -15.66 -3.75 -2.16
N THR A 165 -14.60 -2.99 -2.45
CA THR A 165 -14.69 -1.76 -3.25
C THR A 165 -15.21 -2.08 -4.65
N THR A 166 -14.63 -3.05 -5.35
CA THR A 166 -15.07 -3.42 -6.70
C THR A 166 -16.50 -3.95 -6.72
N TYR A 167 -16.90 -4.79 -5.75
CA TYR A 167 -18.29 -5.25 -5.67
C TYR A 167 -19.26 -4.11 -5.39
N VAL A 168 -18.94 -3.20 -4.48
CA VAL A 168 -19.81 -2.06 -4.15
C VAL A 168 -19.92 -1.11 -5.33
N THR A 169 -18.81 -0.82 -6.04
CA THR A 169 -18.82 0.08 -7.21
C THR A 169 -19.57 -0.51 -8.39
N PHE A 170 -19.51 -1.82 -8.57
CA PHE A 170 -20.23 -2.50 -9.66
C PHE A 170 -21.76 -2.53 -9.44
N PHE A 171 -22.21 -2.88 -8.23
CA PHE A 171 -23.65 -2.98 -7.93
C PHE A 171 -24.30 -1.66 -7.51
N ALA A 172 -23.51 -0.68 -7.12
CA ALA A 172 -23.97 0.61 -6.62
C ALA A 172 -23.03 1.73 -7.11
N LYS A 173 -23.15 2.91 -6.53
CA LYS A 173 -22.23 4.02 -6.81
C LYS A 173 -20.99 3.91 -5.92
N TRP A 174 -19.85 4.38 -6.40
CA TRP A 174 -18.57 4.38 -5.64
C TRP A 174 -18.66 5.11 -4.29
N GLU A 175 -19.54 6.12 -4.16
CA GLU A 175 -19.73 6.85 -2.89
C GLU A 175 -20.24 5.93 -1.77
N PHE A 176 -20.96 4.87 -2.08
CA PHE A 176 -21.45 3.91 -1.07
C PHE A 176 -20.31 3.21 -0.33
N MET A 177 -19.14 3.07 -0.95
CA MET A 177 -17.97 2.54 -0.27
C MET A 177 -17.51 3.46 0.86
N HIS A 178 -17.52 4.77 0.67
CA HIS A 178 -17.22 5.72 1.74
C HIS A 178 -18.24 5.65 2.89
N TRP A 179 -19.53 5.53 2.58
CA TRP A 179 -20.57 5.34 3.60
C TRP A 179 -20.38 4.05 4.38
N LEU A 180 -20.03 2.96 3.71
CA LEU A 180 -19.73 1.68 4.37
C LEU A 180 -18.54 1.84 5.34
N ILE A 181 -17.46 2.48 4.90
CA ILE A 181 -16.29 2.74 5.75
C ILE A 181 -16.65 3.64 6.93
N ILE A 182 -17.40 4.70 6.72
CA ILE A 182 -17.87 5.60 7.79
C ILE A 182 -18.71 4.83 8.82
N GLY A 183 -19.61 3.97 8.36
CA GLY A 183 -20.43 3.11 9.24
C GLY A 183 -19.58 2.13 10.06
N LEU A 184 -18.60 1.49 9.43
CA LEU A 184 -17.65 0.59 10.10
C LEU A 184 -16.79 1.34 11.12
N LEU A 185 -16.22 2.49 10.76
CA LEU A 185 -15.44 3.33 11.69
C LEU A 185 -16.30 3.87 12.84
N GLY A 186 -17.55 4.24 12.56
CA GLY A 186 -18.53 4.63 13.57
C GLY A 186 -18.81 3.51 14.57
N SER A 187 -18.94 2.27 14.09
CA SER A 187 -19.12 1.11 14.96
C SER A 187 -17.89 0.85 15.84
N VAL A 188 -16.68 0.96 15.28
CA VAL A 188 -15.42 0.87 16.05
C VAL A 188 -15.35 1.98 17.10
N MET A 189 -15.76 3.21 16.76
CA MET A 189 -15.78 4.33 17.69
C MET A 189 -16.75 4.08 18.85
N LEU A 190 -17.97 3.60 18.58
CA LEU A 190 -18.94 3.22 19.61
C LEU A 190 -18.42 2.09 20.51
N LEU A 191 -17.89 1.01 19.91
CA LEU A 191 -17.27 -0.06 20.66
C LEU A 191 -16.09 0.41 21.52
N THR A 192 -15.28 1.35 21.02
CA THR A 192 -14.18 1.95 21.79
C THR A 192 -14.69 2.72 23.00
N VAL A 193 -15.77 3.48 22.87
CA VAL A 193 -16.38 4.21 23.99
C VAL A 193 -16.89 3.24 25.07
N VAL A 194 -17.55 2.15 24.65
CA VAL A 194 -18.17 1.16 25.55
C VAL A 194 -17.13 0.25 26.18
N LEU A 195 -16.22 -0.32 25.37
CA LEU A 195 -15.31 -1.40 25.81
C LEU A 195 -14.02 -0.88 26.43
N PHE A 196 -13.52 0.29 26.02
CA PHE A 196 -12.22 0.80 26.47
C PHE A 196 -12.41 1.77 27.66
N ARG A 197 -11.50 1.65 28.62
CA ARG A 197 -11.33 2.61 29.71
C ARG A 197 -10.13 3.50 29.49
N THR A 198 -10.14 4.69 30.05
CA THR A 198 -9.00 5.61 30.03
C THR A 198 -8.00 5.16 31.09
N CYS A 199 -7.06 4.31 30.71
CA CYS A 199 -6.01 3.84 31.60
C CYS A 199 -4.64 4.13 30.99
N ARG A 200 -3.72 4.58 31.83
CA ARG A 200 -2.30 4.76 31.45
C ARG A 200 -1.48 3.65 32.04
N THR A 201 -0.73 2.99 31.18
CA THR A 201 0.16 1.89 31.55
C THR A 201 1.62 2.30 31.65
N LEU A 202 1.99 3.44 31.06
CA LEU A 202 3.38 3.85 30.86
C LEU A 202 3.58 5.35 31.10
N ASN A 203 4.82 5.77 31.36
CA ASN A 203 5.20 7.16 31.47
C ASN A 203 5.02 7.90 30.13
N LYS A 204 4.58 9.16 30.21
CA LYS A 204 4.37 9.99 29.01
C LYS A 204 5.68 10.35 28.35
N LEU A 205 5.87 9.98 27.10
CA LEU A 205 6.94 10.55 26.29
C LEU A 205 6.52 11.93 25.72
N PRO A 206 7.44 12.90 25.74
CA PRO A 206 7.16 14.24 25.23
C PRO A 206 7.11 14.25 23.69
N LEU A 207 6.19 15.02 23.11
CA LEU A 207 6.07 15.18 21.66
C LEU A 207 7.12 16.14 21.07
N TYR A 208 7.71 17.02 21.89
CA TYR A 208 8.76 17.94 21.43
C TYR A 208 10.04 17.22 21.00
N GLY A 209 10.21 15.95 21.37
CA GLY A 209 11.31 15.12 20.86
C GLY A 209 11.08 14.55 19.47
N ILE A 210 9.94 14.82 18.82
CA ILE A 210 9.66 14.43 17.43
C ILE A 210 10.15 15.54 16.52
N ASP A 211 10.90 15.17 15.49
CA ASP A 211 11.32 16.07 14.45
C ASP A 211 10.20 16.26 13.41
N TRP A 212 9.24 17.14 13.73
CA TRP A 212 8.10 17.42 12.87
C TRP A 212 8.50 18.02 11.52
N LEU A 213 9.55 18.88 11.50
CA LEU A 213 10.03 19.49 10.26
C LEU A 213 10.69 18.44 9.35
N GLY A 214 11.49 17.52 9.91
CA GLY A 214 12.05 16.40 9.16
C GLY A 214 10.97 15.48 8.61
N GLY A 215 9.92 15.20 9.39
CA GLY A 215 8.76 14.42 8.93
C GLY A 215 8.01 15.11 7.79
N LEU A 216 7.79 16.44 7.90
CA LEU A 216 7.17 17.23 6.83
C LEU A 216 8.00 17.19 5.55
N LEU A 217 9.33 17.38 5.66
CA LEU A 217 10.23 17.30 4.49
C LEU A 217 10.19 15.93 3.83
N TRP A 218 10.23 14.82 4.59
CA TRP A 218 10.07 13.49 4.03
C TRP A 218 8.72 13.29 3.35
N GLY A 219 7.63 13.84 3.94
CA GLY A 219 6.31 13.80 3.33
C GLY A 219 6.27 14.52 1.98
N LEU A 220 6.83 15.72 1.92
CA LEU A 220 6.92 16.49 0.68
C LEU A 220 7.82 15.82 -0.36
N ILE A 221 8.93 15.21 0.04
CA ILE A 221 9.80 14.42 -0.85
C ILE A 221 9.01 13.28 -1.47
N LEU A 222 8.31 12.47 -0.65
CA LEU A 222 7.50 11.35 -1.14
C LEU A 222 6.41 11.82 -2.10
N LEU A 223 5.66 12.84 -1.73
CA LEU A 223 4.61 13.40 -2.60
C LEU A 223 5.17 13.95 -3.91
N SER A 224 6.35 14.59 -3.89
CA SER A 224 7.01 15.07 -5.10
C SER A 224 7.46 13.92 -6.01
N VAL A 225 8.02 12.85 -5.45
CA VAL A 225 8.40 11.65 -6.24
C VAL A 225 7.17 10.98 -6.84
N ILE A 226 6.11 10.81 -6.06
CA ILE A 226 4.83 10.25 -6.54
C ILE A 226 4.26 11.13 -7.67
N PHE A 227 4.27 12.46 -7.50
CA PHE A 227 3.82 13.40 -8.53
C PHE A 227 4.61 13.26 -9.83
N ILE A 228 5.94 13.19 -9.76
CA ILE A 228 6.80 13.03 -10.94
C ILE A 228 6.47 11.72 -11.67
N CYS A 229 6.28 10.63 -10.95
CA CYS A 229 6.01 9.32 -11.54
C CYS A 229 4.61 9.22 -12.14
N ILE A 230 3.58 9.76 -11.48
CA ILE A 230 2.19 9.64 -11.91
C ILE A 230 1.86 10.62 -13.04
N TYR A 231 2.27 11.88 -12.90
CA TYR A 231 1.98 12.91 -13.90
C TYR A 231 3.06 13.03 -14.98
N GLY A 232 4.14 12.23 -14.90
CA GLY A 232 5.26 12.31 -15.85
C GLY A 232 4.80 12.13 -17.29
N GLU A 233 3.98 11.13 -17.58
CA GLU A 233 3.43 10.85 -18.90
C GLU A 233 2.49 11.97 -19.37
N HIS A 234 1.58 12.41 -18.50
CA HIS A 234 0.61 13.48 -18.80
C HIS A 234 1.30 14.81 -19.18
N TYR A 235 2.45 15.12 -18.58
CA TYR A 235 3.21 16.35 -18.83
C TYR A 235 4.43 16.15 -19.75
N ASP A 236 4.52 15.09 -20.52
CA ASP A 236 5.67 14.79 -21.39
C ASP A 236 7.02 14.84 -20.64
N TRP A 237 7.01 14.32 -19.41
CA TRP A 237 8.22 14.21 -18.57
C TRP A 237 8.98 15.53 -18.42
N TYR A 238 10.27 15.53 -18.70
CA TYR A 238 11.14 16.68 -18.52
C TYR A 238 10.97 17.80 -19.59
N ALA A 239 10.09 17.61 -20.57
CA ALA A 239 9.69 18.69 -21.46
C ALA A 239 8.90 19.77 -20.69
N SER A 240 8.08 19.36 -19.72
CA SER A 240 7.29 20.27 -18.90
C SER A 240 8.09 20.97 -17.80
N PRO A 241 7.84 22.26 -17.56
CA PRO A 241 8.42 22.98 -16.43
C PRO A 241 7.96 22.44 -15.08
N TYR A 242 6.74 21.88 -14.97
CA TYR A 242 6.18 21.35 -13.72
C TYR A 242 6.98 20.16 -13.19
N ILE A 243 7.30 19.20 -14.06
CA ILE A 243 8.09 18.02 -13.69
C ILE A 243 9.53 18.41 -13.35
N ARG A 244 10.13 19.35 -14.11
CA ARG A 244 11.47 19.85 -13.78
C ARG A 244 11.51 20.54 -12.42
N MET A 245 10.53 21.41 -12.13
CA MET A 245 10.44 22.09 -10.83
C MET A 245 10.22 21.08 -9.68
N ALA A 246 9.34 20.11 -9.86
CA ALA A 246 9.10 19.06 -8.86
C ALA A 246 10.37 18.24 -8.59
N THR A 247 11.13 17.89 -9.63
CA THR A 247 12.41 17.16 -9.50
C THR A 247 13.45 17.99 -8.76
N ILE A 248 13.64 19.27 -9.14
CA ILE A 248 14.57 20.17 -8.45
C ILE A 248 14.14 20.34 -6.98
N ALA A 249 12.86 20.55 -6.72
CA ALA A 249 12.33 20.69 -5.36
C ALA A 249 12.58 19.43 -4.53
N ALA A 250 12.36 18.23 -5.09
CA ALA A 250 12.62 16.97 -4.42
C ALA A 250 14.11 16.82 -4.05
N ILE A 251 15.01 17.09 -5.00
CA ILE A 251 16.47 17.04 -4.78
C ILE A 251 16.90 18.03 -3.68
N VAL A 252 16.45 19.27 -3.76
CA VAL A 252 16.76 20.30 -2.77
C VAL A 252 16.25 19.90 -1.38
N MET A 253 15.02 19.40 -1.28
CA MET A 253 14.45 18.92 -0.02
C MET A 253 15.20 17.72 0.54
N ILE A 254 15.66 16.78 -0.29
CA ILE A 254 16.51 15.65 0.15
C ILE A 254 17.83 16.19 0.72
N LEU A 255 18.52 17.06 0.00
CA LEU A 255 19.80 17.65 0.44
C LEU A 255 19.64 18.42 1.75
N LEU A 256 18.60 19.25 1.86
CA LEU A 256 18.29 20.00 3.08
C LEU A 256 17.98 19.06 4.26
N ASN A 257 17.24 18.00 4.01
CA ASN A 257 16.87 17.06 5.07
C ASN A 257 18.08 16.22 5.55
N VAL A 258 18.94 15.78 4.63
CA VAL A 258 20.20 15.09 4.96
C VAL A 258 21.14 16.02 5.71
N TRP A 259 21.36 17.25 5.22
CA TRP A 259 22.18 18.24 5.89
C TRP A 259 21.65 18.53 7.32
N ARG A 260 20.35 18.79 7.44
CA ARG A 260 19.71 19.09 8.72
C ARG A 260 19.77 17.91 9.71
N SER A 261 19.60 16.68 9.23
CA SER A 261 19.61 15.46 10.06
C SER A 261 20.95 15.25 10.75
N SER A 262 22.05 15.77 10.21
CA SER A 262 23.39 15.68 10.79
C SER A 262 23.59 16.59 12.02
N PHE A 263 22.78 17.65 12.16
CA PHE A 263 22.91 18.61 13.26
C PHE A 263 21.88 18.41 14.38
N ILE A 264 20.80 17.67 14.13
CA ILE A 264 19.72 17.49 15.09
C ILE A 264 19.96 16.24 15.94
N ARG A 265 19.77 16.39 17.25
CA ARG A 265 19.95 15.30 18.20
C ARG A 265 19.01 14.11 17.97
N HIS A 266 17.80 14.36 17.51
CA HIS A 266 16.76 13.35 17.25
C HIS A 266 16.12 13.59 15.89
N PRO A 267 16.84 13.30 14.78
CA PRO A 267 16.28 13.47 13.45
C PRO A 267 15.14 12.48 13.21
N PHE A 268 14.25 12.82 12.27
CA PHE A 268 13.12 11.95 11.90
C PHE A 268 13.59 10.56 11.45
N ILE A 269 14.60 10.52 10.59
CA ILE A 269 15.36 9.33 10.24
C ILE A 269 16.83 9.64 10.49
N ALA A 270 17.45 8.92 11.41
CA ALA A 270 18.86 9.10 11.73
C ALA A 270 19.73 8.62 10.55
N PRO A 271 20.79 9.36 10.17
CA PRO A 271 21.70 8.94 9.11
C PRO A 271 22.31 7.55 9.36
N GLU A 272 22.57 7.22 10.62
CA GLU A 272 23.06 5.90 11.04
C GLU A 272 22.13 4.76 10.65
N THR A 273 20.81 5.01 10.57
CA THR A 273 19.81 4.00 10.20
C THR A 273 20.06 3.45 8.79
N TRP A 274 20.52 4.27 7.86
CA TRP A 274 20.86 3.86 6.50
C TRP A 274 22.12 3.01 6.39
N LEU A 275 23.02 3.11 7.38
CA LEU A 275 24.29 2.37 7.40
C LEU A 275 24.14 0.93 7.90
N PHE A 276 23.03 0.58 8.55
CA PHE A 276 22.80 -0.79 8.98
C PHE A 276 22.61 -1.72 7.76
N LYS A 277 23.42 -2.79 7.70
CA LYS A 277 23.39 -3.77 6.61
C LYS A 277 21.99 -4.33 6.37
N SER A 278 21.23 -4.60 7.41
CA SER A 278 19.85 -5.08 7.29
C SER A 278 18.94 -4.07 6.59
N VAL A 279 19.12 -2.76 6.84
CA VAL A 279 18.26 -1.71 6.29
C VAL A 279 18.54 -1.51 4.82
N TYR A 280 19.80 -1.25 4.43
CA TYR A 280 20.08 -0.97 3.01
C TYR A 280 19.87 -2.21 2.12
N MET A 281 20.15 -3.42 2.63
CA MET A 281 19.90 -4.65 1.87
C MET A 281 18.39 -4.89 1.69
N THR A 282 17.59 -4.75 2.73
CA THR A 282 16.13 -4.88 2.59
C THR A 282 15.56 -3.77 1.71
N PHE A 283 16.07 -2.55 1.79
CA PHE A 283 15.65 -1.43 0.95
C PHE A 283 15.89 -1.74 -0.54
N LEU A 284 17.10 -2.16 -0.91
CA LEU A 284 17.43 -2.52 -2.30
C LEU A 284 16.58 -3.70 -2.81
N LEU A 285 16.46 -4.75 -2.00
CA LEU A 285 15.66 -5.91 -2.37
C LEU A 285 14.17 -5.58 -2.50
N TYR A 286 13.65 -4.64 -1.71
CA TYR A 286 12.27 -4.17 -1.83
C TYR A 286 12.06 -3.41 -3.14
N ILE A 287 12.99 -2.55 -3.56
CA ILE A 287 12.92 -1.87 -4.86
C ILE A 287 12.88 -2.91 -5.99
N VAL A 288 13.73 -3.94 -5.93
CA VAL A 288 13.73 -5.02 -6.94
C VAL A 288 12.39 -5.75 -6.99
N ILE A 289 11.80 -6.06 -5.83
CA ILE A 289 10.51 -6.75 -5.77
C ILE A 289 9.38 -5.87 -6.31
N ASP A 290 9.31 -4.63 -5.88
CA ASP A 290 8.27 -3.72 -6.32
C ASP A 290 8.39 -3.46 -7.84
N LEU A 291 9.62 -3.44 -8.38
CA LEU A 291 9.85 -3.38 -9.82
C LEU A 291 9.37 -4.66 -10.52
N LEU A 292 9.65 -5.85 -9.96
CA LEU A 292 9.19 -7.13 -10.50
C LEU A 292 7.66 -7.28 -10.40
N LEU A 293 7.03 -6.63 -9.44
CA LEU A 293 5.57 -6.65 -9.25
C LEU A 293 4.85 -5.53 -10.01
N ALA A 294 5.56 -4.52 -10.51
CA ALA A 294 4.95 -3.43 -11.27
C ALA A 294 4.15 -3.90 -12.49
N PRO A 295 4.54 -4.96 -13.25
CA PRO A 295 3.71 -5.52 -14.30
C PRO A 295 2.31 -5.96 -13.85
N SER A 296 2.15 -6.40 -12.61
CA SER A 296 0.85 -6.82 -12.08
C SER A 296 -0.16 -5.66 -11.94
N HIS A 297 0.34 -4.46 -11.78
CA HIS A 297 -0.50 -3.27 -11.66
C HIS A 297 -0.86 -2.63 -13.00
N LEU A 298 -0.01 -2.84 -14.02
CA LEU A 298 -0.17 -2.23 -15.33
C LEU A 298 -0.64 -3.24 -16.37
N PHE A 299 0.18 -4.27 -16.65
CA PHE A 299 -0.06 -5.20 -17.76
C PHE A 299 -1.19 -6.20 -17.47
N GLU A 300 -1.30 -6.67 -16.23
CA GLU A 300 -2.33 -7.65 -15.87
C GLU A 300 -3.73 -7.04 -16.03
N HIS A 301 -3.91 -5.81 -15.57
CA HIS A 301 -5.17 -5.08 -15.68
C HIS A 301 -5.49 -4.74 -17.13
N LEU A 302 -4.52 -4.19 -17.86
CA LEU A 302 -4.67 -3.85 -19.28
C LEU A 302 -4.99 -5.10 -20.12
N TYR A 303 -4.32 -6.22 -19.90
CA TYR A 303 -4.54 -7.47 -20.59
C TYR A 303 -5.94 -8.02 -20.35
N MET A 304 -6.39 -8.03 -19.10
CA MET A 304 -7.72 -8.56 -18.76
C MET A 304 -8.85 -7.68 -19.27
N GLU A 305 -8.75 -6.36 -19.19
CA GLU A 305 -9.82 -5.45 -19.58
C GLU A 305 -9.78 -5.10 -21.07
N ALA A 306 -8.64 -4.70 -21.61
CA ALA A 306 -8.55 -4.22 -22.98
C ALA A 306 -8.44 -5.35 -24.02
N ILE A 307 -7.73 -6.45 -23.71
CA ILE A 307 -7.48 -7.55 -24.65
C ILE A 307 -8.50 -8.65 -24.50
N LEU A 308 -8.70 -9.16 -23.27
CA LEU A 308 -9.67 -10.24 -23.03
C LEU A 308 -11.12 -9.74 -22.87
N GLY A 309 -11.34 -8.43 -22.72
CA GLY A 309 -12.66 -7.84 -22.54
C GLY A 309 -13.37 -8.30 -21.26
N TYR A 310 -12.63 -8.64 -20.24
CA TYR A 310 -13.22 -9.07 -18.96
C TYR A 310 -13.85 -7.89 -18.24
N ASP A 311 -15.02 -8.11 -17.70
CA ASP A 311 -15.72 -7.19 -16.83
C ASP A 311 -15.00 -7.02 -15.48
N ALA A 312 -15.17 -5.87 -14.84
CA ALA A 312 -14.54 -5.54 -13.56
C ALA A 312 -14.75 -6.62 -12.46
N LEU A 313 -15.92 -7.28 -12.45
CA LEU A 313 -16.20 -8.39 -11.55
C LEU A 313 -15.34 -9.63 -11.83
N ASN A 314 -15.12 -9.94 -13.10
CA ASN A 314 -14.28 -11.06 -13.50
C ASN A 314 -12.82 -10.82 -13.14
N THR A 315 -12.34 -9.61 -13.33
CA THR A 315 -11.00 -9.18 -12.93
C THR A 315 -10.86 -9.20 -11.41
N ALA A 316 -11.82 -8.63 -10.66
CA ALA A 316 -11.82 -8.64 -9.21
C ALA A 316 -11.86 -10.06 -8.62
N SER A 317 -12.54 -11.00 -9.28
CA SER A 317 -12.60 -12.38 -8.78
C SER A 317 -11.21 -13.05 -8.68
N LEU A 318 -10.23 -12.60 -9.44
CA LEU A 318 -8.84 -13.06 -9.34
C LEU A 318 -8.15 -12.55 -8.06
N ASN A 319 -8.63 -11.48 -7.45
CA ASN A 319 -8.12 -11.03 -6.14
C ASN A 319 -8.41 -12.03 -5.01
N TRP A 320 -9.43 -12.89 -5.14
CA TRP A 320 -9.63 -14.04 -4.24
C TRP A 320 -8.46 -15.03 -4.31
N VAL A 321 -7.89 -15.19 -5.50
CA VAL A 321 -6.72 -16.04 -5.70
C VAL A 321 -5.49 -15.43 -5.04
N VAL A 322 -5.28 -14.11 -5.18
CA VAL A 322 -4.22 -13.40 -4.45
C VAL A 322 -4.37 -13.59 -2.95
N LEU A 323 -5.60 -13.44 -2.43
CA LEU A 323 -5.89 -13.64 -1.01
C LEU A 323 -5.54 -15.07 -0.57
N SER A 324 -5.86 -16.09 -1.37
CA SER A 324 -5.49 -17.48 -1.07
C SER A 324 -3.96 -17.67 -1.03
N GLY A 325 -3.22 -17.01 -1.93
CA GLY A 325 -1.76 -16.94 -1.93
C GLY A 325 -1.20 -16.29 -0.67
N VAL A 326 -1.80 -15.17 -0.23
CA VAL A 326 -1.43 -14.47 1.02
C VAL A 326 -1.64 -15.38 2.24
N ILE A 327 -2.77 -16.08 2.32
CA ILE A 327 -3.08 -16.99 3.42
C ILE A 327 -2.07 -18.13 3.47
N THR A 328 -1.88 -18.84 2.36
CA THR A 328 -0.97 -19.99 2.28
C THR A 328 0.49 -19.57 2.47
N GLY A 329 0.91 -18.43 1.92
CA GLY A 329 2.24 -17.86 2.11
C GLY A 329 2.54 -17.50 3.56
N SER A 330 1.56 -16.91 4.26
CA SER A 330 1.69 -16.59 5.68
C SER A 330 1.80 -17.84 6.56
N LEU A 331 0.97 -18.87 6.29
CA LEU A 331 1.01 -20.16 6.98
C LEU A 331 2.32 -20.91 6.71
N PHE A 332 2.77 -20.91 5.46
CA PHE A 332 4.06 -21.50 5.07
C PHE A 332 5.22 -20.82 5.82
N THR A 333 5.23 -19.48 5.84
CA THR A 333 6.27 -18.71 6.54
C THR A 333 6.21 -18.96 8.04
N TYR A 334 5.02 -19.05 8.62
CA TYR A 334 4.87 -19.41 10.04
C TYR A 334 5.49 -20.77 10.36
N GLN A 335 5.20 -21.80 9.55
CA GLN A 335 5.72 -23.16 9.81
C GLN A 335 7.22 -23.28 9.56
N THR A 336 7.73 -22.71 8.47
CA THR A 336 9.13 -22.89 8.05
C THR A 336 10.05 -21.88 8.72
N PHE A 337 9.72 -20.59 8.65
CA PHE A 337 10.58 -19.53 9.15
C PHE A 337 10.42 -19.29 10.65
N ALA A 338 9.16 -19.16 11.15
CA ALA A 338 8.93 -18.86 12.56
C ALA A 338 9.15 -20.07 13.48
N LEU A 339 8.63 -21.26 13.12
CA LEU A 339 8.74 -22.46 13.96
C LEU A 339 10.04 -23.24 13.69
N ARG A 340 10.32 -23.59 12.42
CA ARG A 340 11.50 -24.40 12.05
C ARG A 340 12.79 -23.58 11.92
N LYS A 341 12.72 -22.25 12.05
CA LYS A 341 13.86 -21.32 12.00
C LYS A 341 14.71 -21.45 10.73
N TRP A 342 14.09 -21.62 9.57
CA TRP A 342 14.81 -21.61 8.29
C TRP A 342 15.55 -20.28 8.11
N CYS A 343 16.66 -20.33 7.38
CA CYS A 343 17.47 -19.14 7.19
C CYS A 343 16.81 -18.14 6.22
N TYR A 344 17.10 -16.85 6.40
CA TYR A 344 16.58 -15.77 5.55
C TYR A 344 16.87 -16.00 4.08
N ARG A 345 18.08 -16.47 3.75
CA ARG A 345 18.49 -16.74 2.36
C ARG A 345 17.57 -17.72 1.67
N THR A 346 17.25 -18.84 2.31
CA THR A 346 16.36 -19.87 1.74
C THR A 346 14.95 -19.30 1.52
N MET A 347 14.41 -18.59 2.51
CA MET A 347 13.09 -18.00 2.40
C MET A 347 13.01 -16.93 1.30
N THR A 348 14.04 -16.10 1.19
CA THR A 348 14.14 -15.09 0.13
C THR A 348 14.22 -15.75 -1.26
N VAL A 349 15.02 -16.81 -1.43
CA VAL A 349 15.11 -17.54 -2.70
C VAL A 349 13.76 -18.14 -3.09
N ILE A 350 13.06 -18.81 -2.16
CA ILE A 350 11.73 -19.39 -2.42
C ILE A 350 10.75 -18.29 -2.88
N ALA A 351 10.73 -17.18 -2.19
CA ALA A 351 9.82 -16.11 -2.49
C ALA A 351 10.11 -15.41 -3.82
N PHE A 352 11.39 -15.13 -4.12
CA PHE A 352 11.77 -14.61 -5.44
C PHE A 352 11.49 -15.61 -6.57
N SER A 353 11.73 -16.92 -6.34
CA SER A 353 11.39 -17.96 -7.31
C SER A 353 9.89 -18.00 -7.59
N ALA A 354 9.04 -17.77 -6.58
CA ALA A 354 7.59 -17.69 -6.78
C ALA A 354 7.20 -16.46 -7.62
N ILE A 355 7.81 -15.29 -7.38
CA ILE A 355 7.54 -14.07 -8.15
C ILE A 355 8.04 -14.19 -9.58
N VAL A 356 9.26 -14.72 -9.78
CA VAL A 356 9.80 -14.98 -11.12
C VAL A 356 8.94 -16.03 -11.84
N GLY A 357 8.50 -17.08 -11.13
CA GLY A 357 7.56 -18.07 -11.64
C GLY A 357 6.24 -17.45 -12.08
N TYR A 358 5.68 -16.52 -11.30
CA TYR A 358 4.50 -15.75 -11.71
C TYR A 358 4.75 -15.01 -13.03
N LEU A 359 5.83 -14.23 -13.14
CA LEU A 359 6.13 -13.45 -14.34
C LEU A 359 6.37 -14.35 -15.57
N THR A 360 7.10 -15.43 -15.40
CA THR A 360 7.40 -16.38 -16.47
C THR A 360 6.14 -17.08 -16.96
N LEU A 361 5.31 -17.58 -16.05
CA LEU A 361 4.04 -18.21 -16.42
C LEU A 361 3.09 -17.20 -17.06
N PHE A 362 2.99 -15.99 -16.52
CA PHE A 362 2.17 -14.94 -17.11
C PHE A 362 2.62 -14.61 -18.53
N TYR A 363 3.93 -14.48 -18.79
CA TYR A 363 4.47 -14.23 -20.12
C TYR A 363 4.10 -15.33 -21.14
N PHE A 364 4.19 -16.60 -20.75
CA PHE A 364 3.86 -17.72 -21.65
C PHE A 364 2.35 -17.99 -21.80
N THR A 365 1.52 -17.41 -20.93
CA THR A 365 0.06 -17.58 -20.99
C THR A 365 -0.64 -16.45 -21.73
N ILE A 366 0.06 -15.37 -22.13
CA ILE A 366 -0.54 -14.28 -22.88
C ILE A 366 -1.02 -14.78 -24.24
N ASP A 367 -2.34 -14.84 -24.44
CA ASP A 367 -3.01 -15.19 -25.69
C ASP A 367 -4.38 -14.48 -25.75
N TYR A 368 -4.88 -14.21 -26.98
CA TYR A 368 -6.16 -13.53 -27.21
C TYR A 368 -7.39 -14.32 -26.76
N HIS A 369 -7.27 -15.63 -26.60
CA HIS A 369 -8.38 -16.52 -26.24
C HIS A 369 -8.16 -17.26 -24.92
N LEU A 370 -7.33 -16.68 -24.03
CA LEU A 370 -7.00 -17.32 -22.78
C LEU A 370 -8.22 -17.40 -21.86
N SER A 371 -8.49 -18.59 -21.31
CA SER A 371 -9.48 -18.73 -20.25
C SER A 371 -8.90 -18.26 -18.91
N LYS A 372 -9.76 -17.65 -18.10
CA LYS A 372 -9.43 -17.14 -16.76
C LYS A 372 -8.73 -18.16 -15.84
N GLU A 373 -8.99 -19.44 -16.05
CA GLU A 373 -8.46 -20.54 -15.22
C GLU A 373 -6.93 -20.65 -15.29
N PHE A 374 -6.33 -20.33 -16.44
CA PHE A 374 -4.88 -20.35 -16.59
C PHE A 374 -4.16 -19.24 -15.81
N LEU A 375 -4.87 -18.14 -15.49
CA LEU A 375 -4.31 -17.05 -14.70
C LEU A 375 -4.32 -17.32 -13.19
N ILE A 376 -5.08 -18.32 -12.72
CA ILE A 376 -5.22 -18.64 -11.30
C ILE A 376 -3.87 -18.96 -10.66
N PHE A 377 -3.10 -19.86 -11.27
CA PHE A 377 -1.84 -20.31 -10.68
C PHE A 377 -0.75 -19.23 -10.64
N PRO A 378 -0.50 -18.47 -11.73
CA PRO A 378 0.42 -17.33 -11.68
C PRO A 378 0.05 -16.30 -10.59
N ILE A 379 -1.21 -15.88 -10.54
CA ILE A 379 -1.67 -14.89 -9.58
C ILE A 379 -1.56 -15.39 -8.13
N PHE A 380 -1.80 -16.68 -7.89
CA PHE A 380 -1.54 -17.30 -6.60
C PHE A 380 -0.06 -17.17 -6.18
N LEU A 381 0.88 -17.48 -7.09
CA LEU A 381 2.32 -17.37 -6.84
C LEU A 381 2.74 -15.94 -6.47
N ARG A 382 2.14 -14.92 -7.08
CA ARG A 382 2.37 -13.52 -6.76
C ARG A 382 2.03 -13.23 -5.29
N GLY A 383 0.83 -13.58 -4.84
CA GLY A 383 0.39 -13.39 -3.46
C GLY A 383 1.25 -14.16 -2.45
N PHE A 384 1.58 -15.41 -2.78
CA PHE A 384 2.42 -16.29 -1.97
C PHE A 384 3.84 -15.71 -1.80
N GLY A 385 4.50 -15.34 -2.90
CA GLY A 385 5.87 -14.82 -2.87
C GLY A 385 5.98 -13.48 -2.13
N TYR A 386 5.08 -12.55 -2.41
CA TYR A 386 5.08 -11.22 -1.79
C TYR A 386 5.01 -11.27 -0.26
N VAL A 387 4.11 -12.07 0.30
CA VAL A 387 3.92 -12.16 1.76
C VAL A 387 5.14 -12.77 2.45
N ILE A 388 5.75 -13.79 1.88
CA ILE A 388 6.98 -14.41 2.44
C ILE A 388 8.08 -13.36 2.57
N ILE A 389 8.30 -12.58 1.52
CA ILE A 389 9.32 -11.51 1.50
C ILE A 389 9.02 -10.44 2.52
N ALA A 390 7.78 -9.96 2.55
CA ALA A 390 7.38 -8.91 3.48
C ALA A 390 7.62 -9.30 4.95
N ILE A 391 7.26 -10.54 5.33
CA ILE A 391 7.50 -11.07 6.67
C ILE A 391 8.99 -11.21 6.96
N CYS A 392 9.76 -11.78 6.04
CA CYS A 392 11.18 -12.01 6.22
C CYS A 392 11.96 -10.69 6.36
N PHE A 393 11.63 -9.69 5.54
CA PHE A 393 12.34 -8.41 5.56
C PHE A 393 12.01 -7.61 6.82
N LEU A 394 10.74 -7.55 7.22
CA LEU A 394 10.38 -6.90 8.47
C LEU A 394 11.03 -7.58 9.68
N THR A 395 11.12 -8.91 9.64
CA THR A 395 11.84 -9.65 10.70
C THR A 395 13.34 -9.38 10.65
N ALA A 396 13.93 -9.18 9.47
CA ALA A 396 15.34 -8.80 9.35
C ALA A 396 15.63 -7.41 9.94
N LEU A 397 14.69 -6.45 9.76
CA LEU A 397 14.80 -5.13 10.38
C LEU A 397 14.73 -5.19 11.92
N SER A 398 14.10 -6.19 12.51
CA SER A 398 14.06 -6.33 13.97
C SER A 398 15.42 -6.62 14.61
N ARG A 399 16.47 -6.88 13.80
CA ARG A 399 17.85 -7.00 14.25
C ARG A 399 18.55 -5.66 14.47
N VAL A 400 17.98 -4.57 13.97
CA VAL A 400 18.48 -3.22 14.19
C VAL A 400 18.22 -2.81 15.65
N PRO A 401 19.08 -1.99 16.29
CA PRO A 401 18.84 -1.49 17.64
C PRO A 401 17.44 -0.87 17.78
N PHE A 402 16.77 -1.13 18.90
CA PHE A 402 15.39 -0.72 19.13
C PHE A 402 15.10 0.77 18.85
N PRO A 403 15.99 1.74 19.18
CA PRO A 403 15.74 3.14 18.85
C PRO A 403 15.59 3.41 17.34
N ASN A 404 16.29 2.65 16.51
CA ASN A 404 16.33 2.83 15.05
C ASN A 404 15.37 1.88 14.34
N PHE A 405 14.76 0.91 15.03
CA PHE A 405 13.86 -0.08 14.43
C PHE A 405 12.66 0.56 13.71
N PHE A 406 11.96 1.47 14.37
CA PHE A 406 10.78 2.14 13.76
C PHE A 406 11.15 3.05 12.60
N GLN A 407 12.33 3.69 12.66
CA GLN A 407 12.86 4.46 11.54
C GLN A 407 13.21 3.54 10.36
N SER A 408 13.79 2.36 10.62
CA SER A 408 14.07 1.36 9.57
C SER A 408 12.81 0.86 8.87
N VAL A 409 11.73 0.64 9.63
CA VAL A 409 10.43 0.27 9.06
C VAL A 409 9.85 1.40 8.21
N SER A 410 10.03 2.66 8.63
CA SER A 410 9.62 3.83 7.85
C SER A 410 10.38 3.93 6.52
N VAL A 411 11.71 3.71 6.55
CA VAL A 411 12.55 3.67 5.33
C VAL A 411 12.06 2.60 4.35
N GLN A 412 11.74 1.40 4.85
CA GLN A 412 11.18 0.34 4.01
C GLN A 412 9.81 0.73 3.44
N ALA A 413 8.95 1.34 4.25
CA ALA A 413 7.63 1.79 3.80
C ALA A 413 7.70 2.92 2.76
N PHE A 414 8.78 3.73 2.74
CA PHE A 414 9.01 4.74 1.69
C PHE A 414 9.21 4.10 0.33
N VAL A 415 9.82 2.90 0.26
CA VAL A 415 9.94 2.17 -1.01
C VAL A 415 8.55 1.83 -1.55
N SER A 416 7.74 1.16 -0.76
CA SER A 416 6.39 0.77 -1.18
C SER A 416 5.47 1.96 -1.46
N ALA A 417 5.70 3.12 -0.81
CA ALA A 417 4.86 4.31 -0.99
C ALA A 417 5.22 5.14 -2.24
N GLY A 418 6.49 5.17 -2.66
CA GLY A 418 6.90 6.08 -3.72
C GLY A 418 8.09 5.64 -4.57
N PHE A 419 9.03 4.88 -4.01
CA PHE A 419 10.26 4.54 -4.73
C PHE A 419 10.23 3.17 -5.43
N GLY A 420 9.27 2.33 -5.15
CA GLY A 420 9.18 0.97 -5.71
C GLY A 420 8.07 0.83 -6.72
N SER A 421 6.83 0.58 -6.27
CA SER A 421 5.71 0.28 -7.17
C SER A 421 5.38 1.45 -8.10
N VAL A 422 5.37 2.70 -7.61
CA VAL A 422 5.04 3.88 -8.42
C VAL A 422 6.12 4.14 -9.47
N LEU A 423 7.39 4.03 -9.09
CA LEU A 423 8.50 4.18 -10.04
C LEU A 423 8.48 3.04 -11.07
N GLY A 424 8.23 1.81 -10.62
CA GLY A 424 8.15 0.65 -11.49
C GLY A 424 7.05 0.76 -12.53
N THR A 425 5.85 1.18 -12.11
CA THR A 425 4.72 1.39 -13.05
C THR A 425 4.99 2.54 -14.01
N ALA A 426 5.62 3.63 -13.57
CA ALA A 426 5.98 4.75 -14.43
C ALA A 426 7.00 4.35 -15.51
N VAL A 427 8.05 3.62 -15.13
CA VAL A 427 9.08 3.15 -16.09
C VAL A 427 8.49 2.17 -17.10
N LEU A 428 7.72 1.17 -16.63
CA LEU A 428 7.10 0.19 -17.50
C LEU A 428 6.00 0.79 -18.37
N GLY A 429 5.22 1.75 -17.86
CA GLY A 429 4.23 2.50 -18.64
C GLY A 429 4.87 3.23 -19.79
N GLN A 430 5.96 3.96 -19.54
CA GLN A 430 6.71 4.65 -20.57
C GLN A 430 7.31 3.69 -21.62
N MET A 431 7.82 2.54 -21.20
CA MET A 431 8.32 1.51 -22.13
C MET A 431 7.19 0.93 -22.99
N LEU A 432 6.03 0.67 -22.40
CA LEU A 432 4.85 0.19 -23.12
C LEU A 432 4.39 1.23 -24.15
N GLU A 433 4.21 2.48 -23.73
CA GLU A 433 3.79 3.57 -24.62
C GLU A 433 4.73 3.74 -25.83
N GLN A 434 6.05 3.74 -25.58
CA GLN A 434 7.04 3.83 -26.65
C GLN A 434 6.99 2.63 -27.58
N THR A 435 6.78 1.42 -27.06
CA THR A 435 6.67 0.20 -27.86
C THR A 435 5.40 0.21 -28.70
N VAL A 436 4.26 0.59 -28.12
CA VAL A 436 2.99 0.75 -28.85
C VAL A 436 3.11 1.80 -29.94
N LYS A 437 3.66 2.98 -29.65
CA LYS A 437 3.90 4.03 -30.66
C LYS A 437 4.77 3.52 -31.81
N LYS A 438 5.85 2.81 -31.50
CA LYS A 438 6.72 2.23 -32.53
C LYS A 438 5.98 1.19 -33.38
N ASN A 439 5.21 0.31 -32.79
CA ASN A 439 4.47 -0.72 -33.49
C ASN A 439 3.34 -0.11 -34.34
N VAL A 440 2.62 0.90 -33.83
CA VAL A 440 1.61 1.65 -34.60
C VAL A 440 2.25 2.29 -35.83
N LEU A 441 3.43 2.89 -35.71
CA LEU A 441 4.15 3.48 -36.86
C LEU A 441 4.58 2.39 -37.87
N LEU A 442 5.04 1.24 -37.41
CA LEU A 442 5.41 0.11 -38.30
C LEU A 442 4.19 -0.49 -39.02
N LEU A 443 3.08 -0.67 -38.33
CA LEU A 443 1.83 -1.14 -38.91
C LEU A 443 1.27 -0.10 -39.88
N GLY A 444 1.27 1.18 -39.49
CA GLY A 444 0.79 2.29 -40.28
C GLY A 444 1.61 2.53 -41.55
N ALA A 445 2.91 2.21 -41.54
CA ALA A 445 3.77 2.35 -42.72
C ALA A 445 3.36 1.44 -43.89
N ASN A 446 2.63 0.33 -43.58
CA ASN A 446 2.11 -0.61 -44.58
C ASN A 446 0.67 -0.25 -45.03
N LEU A 447 0.06 0.79 -44.47
CA LEU A 447 -1.29 1.22 -44.81
C LEU A 447 -1.18 2.45 -45.72
N ASP A 448 -1.38 2.21 -47.04
CA ASP A 448 -1.37 3.28 -48.02
C ASP A 448 -2.81 3.83 -48.26
N HIS A 449 -2.95 5.14 -48.37
CA HIS A 449 -4.20 5.82 -48.70
C HIS A 449 -4.75 5.45 -50.08
N VAL A 450 -3.91 4.86 -50.93
CA VAL A 450 -4.29 4.40 -52.25
C VAL A 450 -5.14 3.13 -52.22
N ASN A 451 -5.14 2.40 -51.11
CA ASN A 451 -5.95 1.21 -50.93
C ASN A 451 -7.44 1.58 -50.69
N PRO A 452 -8.38 1.22 -51.59
CA PRO A 452 -9.78 1.59 -51.47
C PRO A 452 -10.48 1.06 -50.22
N LEU A 453 -9.93 0.03 -49.58
CA LEU A 453 -10.45 -0.53 -48.33
C LEU A 453 -10.09 0.37 -47.13
N THR A 454 -8.89 0.97 -47.10
CA THR A 454 -8.45 1.85 -46.03
C THR A 454 -9.00 3.27 -46.20
N GLY A 455 -9.25 3.73 -47.43
CA GLY A 455 -9.81 5.05 -47.73
C GLY A 455 -11.26 5.27 -47.26
N GLN A 456 -11.98 4.18 -46.94
CA GLN A 456 -13.37 4.22 -46.47
C GLN A 456 -13.48 4.24 -44.93
N ILE A 457 -12.41 3.94 -44.20
CA ILE A 457 -12.41 3.85 -42.74
C ILE A 457 -12.01 5.22 -42.17
N PRO A 458 -12.78 5.79 -41.22
CA PRO A 458 -12.38 7.01 -40.53
C PRO A 458 -11.03 6.84 -39.82
N TRP A 459 -10.14 7.80 -39.96
CA TRP A 459 -8.81 7.76 -39.36
C TRP A 459 -8.80 7.41 -37.86
N LYS A 460 -9.77 7.84 -37.11
CA LYS A 460 -9.92 7.60 -35.68
C LYS A 460 -10.15 6.12 -35.38
N GLU A 461 -10.92 5.44 -36.21
CA GLU A 461 -11.19 4.00 -36.07
C GLU A 461 -9.99 3.17 -36.53
N LEU A 462 -9.37 3.58 -37.64
CA LEU A 462 -8.15 2.94 -38.13
C LEU A 462 -7.00 3.04 -37.11
N TYR A 463 -6.80 4.23 -36.54
CA TYR A 463 -5.78 4.44 -35.50
C TYR A 463 -6.09 3.63 -34.24
N GLY A 464 -7.34 3.58 -33.81
CA GLY A 464 -7.78 2.76 -32.68
C GLY A 464 -7.54 1.27 -32.89
N SER A 465 -7.83 0.73 -34.07
CA SER A 465 -7.57 -0.67 -34.40
C SER A 465 -6.07 -0.99 -34.49
N LEU A 466 -5.25 -0.09 -35.03
CA LEU A 466 -3.80 -0.20 -35.07
C LEU A 466 -3.21 -0.21 -33.63
N GLN A 467 -3.75 0.63 -32.75
CA GLN A 467 -3.31 0.71 -31.37
C GLN A 467 -3.66 -0.54 -30.57
N GLN A 468 -4.79 -1.20 -30.88
CA GLN A 468 -5.16 -2.48 -30.29
C GLN A 468 -4.29 -3.65 -30.77
N GLN A 469 -3.82 -3.59 -32.04
CA GLN A 469 -2.96 -4.64 -32.61
C GLN A 469 -1.47 -4.44 -32.27
N ALA A 470 -1.05 -3.25 -31.92
CA ALA A 470 0.33 -2.89 -31.62
C ALA A 470 0.76 -3.26 -30.19
#